data_f4d9667f4b582b44f3d9439e85c402a6
#
_entry.id   f4d9667f4b582b44f3d9439e85c402a6
#
_cell.length_a   1.000
_cell.length_b   1.000
_cell.length_c   1.000
_cell.angle_alpha   90.00
_cell.angle_beta   90.00
_cell.angle_gamma   90.00
#
_symmetry.space_group_name_H-M   'P 1'
#
loop_
_entity.id
_entity.type
_entity.pdbx_description
1 polymer ?
#
loop_
_entity_poly.entity_id
_entity_poly.type
_entity_poly.pdbx_seq_one_letter_code
_entity_poly.pdbx_strand_id
1 'polypeptide(L)'
;MTSRSMTTWPCRLLMLALLCVVSVGCGGPRGGPVDSSKAQDVFKTFLKAWQDGKKAEDLKPGITGVDRDWSAGKKLISYEIKPNENNQGTTLRFSVQLTLKDDKGAESKSTAIYNVTTAPAVTVIRDDDG
;
A
#
# COMPACT_ATOMS: atom_id res chain seq x y z
N MET A 1 33.69 -53.67 57.16
CA MET A 1 33.13 -53.50 56.85
C MET A 1 32.38 -52.58 56.35
N THR A 2 32.19 -51.79 55.86
CA THR A 2 31.32 -50.98 55.51
C THR A 2 31.51 -50.41 54.22
N SER A 3 30.87 -50.78 53.40
CA SER A 3 30.95 -50.27 52.21
C SER A 3 30.12 -49.12 51.95
N ARG A 4 30.44 -48.22 51.51
CA ARG A 4 29.77 -47.15 51.18
C ARG A 4 29.42 -47.12 49.86
N SER A 5 28.46 -47.21 49.50
CA SER A 5 27.99 -47.08 48.23
C SER A 5 27.86 -45.69 47.88
N MET A 6 28.55 -45.32 47.06
CA MET A 6 28.43 -44.12 46.59
C MET A 6 27.45 -44.04 45.63
N THR A 7 26.56 -43.46 45.84
CA THR A 7 25.52 -43.14 44.99
C THR A 7 25.89 -42.08 44.07
N THR A 8 26.21 -42.51 43.05
CA THR A 8 26.42 -41.50 42.08
C THR A 8 25.16 -41.06 41.57
N TRP A 9 24.96 -39.96 41.60
CA TRP A 9 23.89 -39.29 41.04
C TRP A 9 24.19 -38.78 39.77
N PRO A 10 23.78 -39.25 38.85
CA PRO A 10 23.89 -38.65 37.62
C PRO A 10 22.79 -37.88 37.34
N CYS A 11 22.70 -36.92 37.93
CA CYS A 11 21.72 -36.19 37.61
C CYS A 11 21.90 -35.37 36.67
N ARG A 12 21.86 -35.42 36.00
CA ARG A 12 21.83 -34.72 35.18
C ARG A 12 21.13 -34.53 34.36
N LEU A 13 20.51 -34.09 34.07
CA LEU A 13 19.77 -33.51 33.59
C LEU A 13 19.87 -32.51 33.15
N LEU A 14 20.22 -32.37 32.38
CA LEU A 14 20.10 -31.93 31.47
C LEU A 14 19.02 -31.53 30.92
N MET A 15 18.60 -30.62 31.32
CA MET A 15 17.76 -29.86 30.83
C MET A 15 18.25 -29.18 29.71
N LEU A 16 18.21 -29.72 28.79
CA LEU A 16 18.22 -29.06 27.63
C LEU A 16 17.05 -28.31 27.48
N ALA A 17 17.15 -27.21 27.93
CA ALA A 17 16.22 -26.21 27.52
C ALA A 17 16.47 -25.95 26.10
N LEU A 18 15.77 -26.59 25.37
CA LEU A 18 15.69 -26.26 24.03
C LEU A 18 15.02 -24.94 23.89
N LEU A 19 15.79 -23.96 23.82
CA LEU A 19 15.26 -22.70 23.44
C LEU A 19 14.98 -22.77 21.99
N CYS A 20 13.80 -23.06 21.71
CA CYS A 20 13.28 -22.73 20.42
C CYS A 20 13.17 -21.23 20.37
N VAL A 21 14.19 -20.66 19.95
CA VAL A 21 14.09 -19.27 19.52
C VAL A 21 13.27 -19.31 18.29
N VAL A 22 12.03 -19.15 18.47
CA VAL A 22 11.19 -18.83 17.35
C VAL A 22 11.58 -17.43 16.99
N SER A 23 12.49 -17.32 16.12
CA SER A 23 12.70 -16.05 15.48
C SER A 23 11.47 -15.78 14.66
N VAL A 24 10.56 -15.13 15.26
CA VAL A 24 9.51 -14.51 14.49
C VAL A 24 10.21 -13.48 13.66
N GLY A 25 10.35 -13.78 12.42
CA GLY A 25 10.89 -12.82 11.51
C GLY A 25 10.06 -11.56 11.61
N CYS A 26 10.69 -10.52 12.03
CA CYS A 26 10.06 -9.24 12.03
C CYS A 26 9.95 -8.76 10.63
N GLY A 27 8.98 -9.23 9.95
CA GLY A 27 8.52 -8.51 8.81
C GLY A 27 7.60 -7.44 9.35
N GLY A 28 7.97 -6.19 9.27
CA GLY A 28 7.00 -5.13 9.39
C GLY A 28 5.89 -5.33 8.34
N PRO A 29 4.79 -4.58 8.40
CA PRO A 29 3.73 -4.73 7.44
C PRO A 29 4.28 -4.46 6.06
N ARG A 30 4.66 -5.48 5.39
CA ARG A 30 4.94 -5.42 3.98
C ARG A 30 3.62 -5.38 3.27
N GLY A 31 3.53 -4.54 2.26
CA GLY A 31 2.36 -4.52 1.44
C GLY A 31 2.01 -5.92 0.98
N GLY A 32 0.79 -6.33 1.20
CA GLY A 32 0.28 -7.57 0.66
C GLY A 32 0.10 -7.48 -0.85
N PRO A 33 -0.20 -8.59 -1.51
CA PRO A 33 -0.48 -8.55 -2.94
C PRO A 33 -1.66 -7.62 -3.23
N VAL A 34 -1.56 -6.88 -4.32
CA VAL A 34 -2.62 -5.98 -4.71
C VAL A 34 -3.81 -6.77 -5.26
N ASP A 35 -5.00 -6.41 -4.80
CA ASP A 35 -6.24 -6.91 -5.38
C ASP A 35 -6.58 -6.01 -6.58
N SER A 36 -6.43 -6.53 -7.78
CA SER A 36 -6.61 -5.75 -9.00
C SER A 36 -8.01 -5.19 -9.16
N SER A 37 -9.03 -5.96 -8.82
CA SER A 37 -10.42 -5.51 -8.91
C SER A 37 -10.68 -4.38 -7.92
N LYS A 38 -10.24 -4.54 -6.70
CA LYS A 38 -10.38 -3.51 -5.67
C LYS A 38 -9.58 -2.26 -6.03
N ALA A 39 -8.38 -2.43 -6.56
CA ALA A 39 -7.54 -1.30 -6.98
C ALA A 39 -8.20 -0.48 -8.08
N GLN A 40 -8.84 -1.13 -9.05
CA GLN A 40 -9.60 -0.44 -10.10
C GLN A 40 -10.75 0.36 -9.51
N ASP A 41 -11.53 -0.22 -8.61
CA ASP A 41 -12.64 0.47 -7.96
C ASP A 41 -12.16 1.64 -7.11
N VAL A 42 -11.09 1.45 -6.38
CA VAL A 42 -10.45 2.51 -5.56
C VAL A 42 -10.00 3.65 -6.44
N PHE A 43 -9.33 3.35 -7.55
CA PHE A 43 -8.83 4.37 -8.46
C PHE A 43 -9.96 5.17 -9.10
N LYS A 44 -11.01 4.50 -9.54
CA LYS A 44 -12.19 5.18 -10.09
C LYS A 44 -12.87 6.06 -9.03
N THR A 45 -12.98 5.58 -7.81
CA THR A 45 -13.54 6.35 -6.70
C THR A 45 -12.72 7.60 -6.43
N PHE A 46 -11.39 7.48 -6.45
CA PHE A 46 -10.46 8.58 -6.28
C PHE A 46 -10.64 9.65 -7.36
N LEU A 47 -10.64 9.25 -8.62
CA LEU A 47 -10.79 10.18 -9.73
C LEU A 47 -12.19 10.83 -9.73
N LYS A 48 -13.23 10.07 -9.41
CA LYS A 48 -14.58 10.61 -9.34
C LYS A 48 -14.73 11.63 -8.23
N ALA A 49 -14.14 11.41 -7.08
CA ALA A 49 -14.17 12.37 -5.98
C ALA A 49 -13.51 13.69 -6.38
N TRP A 50 -12.39 13.62 -7.10
CA TRP A 50 -11.74 14.81 -7.64
C TRP A 50 -12.65 15.51 -8.63
N GLN A 51 -13.24 14.78 -9.56
CA GLN A 51 -14.16 15.32 -10.56
C GLN A 51 -15.39 15.97 -9.92
N ASP A 52 -15.86 15.43 -8.80
CA ASP A 52 -17.00 15.96 -8.07
C ASP A 52 -16.66 17.18 -7.20
N GLY A 53 -15.41 17.62 -7.19
CA GLY A 53 -14.96 18.78 -6.42
C GLY A 53 -14.69 18.51 -4.95
N LYS A 54 -14.59 17.26 -4.55
CA LYS A 54 -14.24 16.90 -3.18
C LYS A 54 -12.75 17.13 -2.93
N LYS A 55 -12.35 17.15 -1.67
CA LYS A 55 -10.95 17.18 -1.28
C LYS A 55 -10.43 15.77 -1.10
N ALA A 56 -9.13 15.58 -1.33
CA ALA A 56 -8.52 14.26 -1.14
C ALA A 56 -8.66 13.76 0.30
N GLU A 57 -8.65 14.68 1.26
CA GLU A 57 -8.82 14.34 2.67
C GLU A 57 -10.21 13.77 2.97
N ASP A 58 -11.20 14.08 2.18
CA ASP A 58 -12.55 13.56 2.37
C ASP A 58 -12.67 12.07 2.11
N LEU A 59 -11.67 11.48 1.45
CA LEU A 59 -11.63 10.04 1.19
C LEU A 59 -11.10 9.24 2.39
N LYS A 60 -10.45 9.89 3.35
CA LYS A 60 -9.94 9.22 4.53
C LYS A 60 -11.08 8.86 5.49
N PRO A 61 -10.92 7.75 6.22
CA PRO A 61 -9.77 6.87 6.30
C PRO A 61 -9.74 5.77 5.22
N GLY A 62 -10.74 5.69 4.38
CA GLY A 62 -10.85 4.60 3.41
C GLY A 62 -9.77 4.60 2.34
N ILE A 63 -9.43 5.76 1.81
CA ILE A 63 -8.42 5.91 0.77
C ILE A 63 -7.50 7.06 1.15
N THR A 64 -6.21 6.83 1.09
CA THR A 64 -5.22 7.89 1.21
C THR A 64 -4.72 8.22 -0.19
N GLY A 65 -5.04 9.41 -0.66
CA GLY A 65 -4.68 9.85 -2.01
C GLY A 65 -3.72 11.02 -1.99
N VAL A 66 -2.77 11.00 -2.91
CA VAL A 66 -1.81 12.09 -3.09
C VAL A 66 -1.71 12.41 -4.57
N ASP A 67 -2.04 13.63 -4.93
CA ASP A 67 -1.92 14.15 -6.28
C ASP A 67 -1.57 15.64 -6.23
N ARG A 68 -0.53 16.02 -6.96
CA ARG A 68 -0.02 17.39 -6.95
C ARG A 68 -0.99 18.39 -7.59
N ASP A 69 -1.66 18.00 -8.66
CA ASP A 69 -2.59 18.89 -9.35
C ASP A 69 -3.87 19.09 -8.57
N TRP A 70 -4.36 18.03 -7.93
CA TRP A 70 -5.50 18.15 -7.03
C TRP A 70 -5.14 19.03 -5.83
N SER A 71 -3.97 18.82 -5.23
CA SER A 71 -3.50 19.65 -4.12
C SER A 71 -3.29 21.10 -4.51
N ALA A 72 -2.97 21.38 -5.78
CA ALA A 72 -2.82 22.73 -6.30
C ALA A 72 -4.15 23.41 -6.62
N GLY A 73 -5.27 22.72 -6.41
CA GLY A 73 -6.60 23.28 -6.65
C GLY A 73 -7.12 23.14 -8.07
N LYS A 74 -6.45 22.43 -8.94
CA LYS A 74 -6.95 22.18 -10.28
C LYS A 74 -8.16 21.26 -10.24
N LYS A 75 -9.09 21.48 -11.14
CA LYS A 75 -10.30 20.66 -11.25
C LYS A 75 -10.09 19.59 -12.31
N LEU A 76 -10.57 18.40 -12.02
CA LEU A 76 -10.59 17.31 -12.99
C LEU A 76 -11.89 17.40 -13.78
N ILE A 77 -11.77 17.69 -15.08
CA ILE A 77 -12.91 17.80 -15.96
C ILE A 77 -13.30 16.44 -16.50
N SER A 78 -12.31 15.70 -17.01
CA SER A 78 -12.51 14.36 -17.53
C SER A 78 -11.22 13.55 -17.41
N TYR A 79 -11.34 12.26 -17.52
CA TYR A 79 -10.18 11.37 -17.50
C TYR A 79 -10.42 10.15 -18.38
N GLU A 80 -9.32 9.57 -18.84
CA GLU A 80 -9.35 8.34 -19.60
C GLU A 80 -8.28 7.41 -19.04
N ILE A 81 -8.69 6.30 -18.45
CA ILE A 81 -7.78 5.29 -17.94
C ILE A 81 -7.33 4.44 -19.13
N LYS A 82 -6.02 4.38 -19.34
CA LYS A 82 -5.45 3.58 -20.42
C LYS A 82 -5.56 2.09 -20.10
N PRO A 83 -5.71 1.23 -21.11
CA PRO A 83 -5.94 -0.20 -20.87
C PRO A 83 -4.69 -0.98 -20.45
N ASN A 84 -3.56 -0.32 -20.31
CA ASN A 84 -2.29 -0.98 -20.02
C ASN A 84 -1.91 -0.90 -18.53
N GLU A 85 -2.82 -1.30 -17.67
CA GLU A 85 -2.49 -1.39 -16.25
C GLU A 85 -1.38 -2.42 -16.03
N ASN A 86 -0.54 -2.17 -15.05
CA ASN A 86 0.60 -3.04 -14.75
C ASN A 86 0.58 -3.46 -13.29
N ASN A 87 0.42 -4.76 -13.08
CA ASN A 87 0.48 -5.35 -11.74
C ASN A 87 1.93 -5.60 -11.35
N GLN A 88 2.38 -4.90 -10.33
CA GLN A 88 3.75 -5.00 -9.81
C GLN A 88 3.81 -5.79 -8.50
N GLY A 89 2.82 -6.66 -8.25
CA GLY A 89 2.77 -7.48 -7.06
C GLY A 89 2.01 -6.80 -5.93
N THR A 90 2.57 -5.81 -5.30
CA THR A 90 1.94 -5.07 -4.21
C THR A 90 1.24 -3.80 -4.66
N THR A 91 1.44 -3.41 -5.90
CA THR A 91 0.94 -2.16 -6.47
C THR A 91 0.36 -2.41 -7.85
N LEU A 92 -0.78 -1.83 -8.14
CA LEU A 92 -1.31 -1.78 -9.49
C LEU A 92 -1.04 -0.39 -10.07
N ARG A 93 -0.38 -0.35 -11.21
CA ARG A 93 0.04 0.91 -11.85
C ARG A 93 -0.91 1.23 -12.99
N PHE A 94 -1.46 2.43 -12.95
CA PHE A 94 -2.36 2.93 -13.99
C PHE A 94 -1.75 4.10 -14.71
N SER A 95 -1.96 4.14 -16.02
CA SER A 95 -1.71 5.32 -16.84
C SER A 95 -3.05 5.96 -17.17
N VAL A 96 -3.17 7.24 -16.96
CA VAL A 96 -4.42 7.96 -17.19
C VAL A 96 -4.16 9.27 -17.86
N GLN A 97 -5.01 9.61 -18.82
CA GLN A 97 -5.00 10.94 -19.42
C GLN A 97 -6.00 11.81 -18.66
N LEU A 98 -5.51 12.91 -18.13
CA LEU A 98 -6.31 13.87 -17.37
C LEU A 98 -6.58 15.10 -18.19
N THR A 99 -7.81 15.59 -18.11
CA THR A 99 -8.16 16.94 -18.60
C THR A 99 -8.42 17.78 -17.37
N LEU A 100 -7.58 18.76 -17.16
CA LEU A 100 -7.58 19.61 -15.98
C LEU A 100 -7.97 21.02 -16.31
N LYS A 101 -8.54 21.73 -15.35
CA LYS A 101 -8.87 23.13 -15.46
C LYS A 101 -8.29 23.87 -14.26
N ASP A 102 -7.55 24.92 -14.51
CA ASP A 102 -6.98 25.73 -13.44
C ASP A 102 -8.00 26.76 -12.91
N ASP A 103 -7.59 27.55 -11.94
CA ASP A 103 -8.43 28.56 -11.31
C ASP A 103 -8.78 29.72 -12.26
N LYS A 104 -8.03 29.87 -13.35
CA LYS A 104 -8.28 30.88 -14.38
C LYS A 104 -9.17 30.37 -15.50
N GLY A 105 -9.59 29.12 -15.44
CA GLY A 105 -10.42 28.53 -16.45
C GLY A 105 -9.69 27.93 -17.65
N ALA A 106 -8.36 27.90 -17.63
CA ALA A 106 -7.59 27.31 -18.70
C ALA A 106 -7.56 25.78 -18.57
N GLU A 107 -7.88 25.10 -19.65
CA GLU A 107 -7.85 23.64 -19.71
C GLU A 107 -6.50 23.14 -20.20
N SER A 108 -6.06 22.03 -19.66
CA SER A 108 -4.84 21.36 -20.08
C SER A 108 -5.03 19.85 -20.00
N LYS A 109 -4.31 19.14 -20.87
CA LYS A 109 -4.28 17.69 -20.85
C LYS A 109 -2.91 17.22 -20.42
N SER A 110 -2.89 16.22 -19.55
CA SER A 110 -1.63 15.60 -19.14
C SER A 110 -1.83 14.12 -18.94
N THR A 111 -0.77 13.35 -19.15
CA THR A 111 -0.75 11.94 -18.83
C THR A 111 -0.11 11.79 -17.46
N ALA A 112 -0.75 11.03 -16.58
CA ALA A 112 -0.26 10.80 -15.24
C ALA A 112 -0.22 9.30 -14.98
N ILE A 113 0.71 8.92 -14.10
CA ILE A 113 0.84 7.54 -13.66
C ILE A 113 0.52 7.50 -12.19
N TYR A 114 -0.30 6.51 -11.80
CA TYR A 114 -0.69 6.32 -10.41
C TYR A 114 -0.36 4.92 -9.96
N ASN A 115 0.12 4.82 -8.74
CA ASN A 115 0.35 3.57 -8.06
C ASN A 115 -0.73 3.37 -7.00
N VAL A 116 -1.44 2.27 -7.09
CA VAL A 116 -2.55 1.94 -6.18
C VAL A 116 -2.21 0.70 -5.38
N THR A 117 -2.34 0.80 -4.06
CA THR A 117 -2.21 -0.34 -3.16
C THR A 117 -3.55 -0.64 -2.50
N THR A 118 -3.76 -1.90 -2.13
CA THR A 118 -4.98 -2.33 -1.44
C THR A 118 -4.73 -2.90 -0.06
N ALA A 119 -3.48 -3.18 0.27
CA ALA A 119 -3.06 -3.74 1.55
C ALA A 119 -1.61 -3.36 1.86
N PRO A 120 -1.28 -3.07 3.11
CA PRO A 120 -2.12 -3.07 4.28
C PRO A 120 -3.07 -1.88 4.33
N ALA A 121 -2.79 -0.84 3.57
CA ALA A 121 -3.62 0.35 3.47
C ALA A 121 -4.00 0.59 2.00
N VAL A 122 -5.12 1.23 1.80
CA VAL A 122 -5.57 1.60 0.46
C VAL A 122 -5.01 2.98 0.13
N THR A 123 -4.13 3.03 -0.86
CA THR A 123 -3.49 4.28 -1.27
C THR A 123 -3.57 4.49 -2.77
N VAL A 124 -3.64 5.74 -3.19
CA VAL A 124 -3.52 6.16 -4.57
C VAL A 124 -2.49 7.27 -4.62
N ILE A 125 -1.35 7.00 -5.21
CA ILE A 125 -0.23 7.95 -5.22
C ILE A 125 0.21 8.18 -6.65
N ARG A 126 0.27 9.46 -7.03
CA ARG A 126 0.78 9.83 -8.33
C ARG A 126 2.29 9.65 -8.37
N ASP A 127 2.74 9.03 -9.44
CA ASP A 127 4.16 8.80 -9.68
C ASP A 127 4.63 9.88 -10.66
N ASP A 128 5.37 10.83 -10.16
CA ASP A 128 5.84 11.96 -10.98
C ASP A 128 7.18 11.68 -11.67
N ASP A 129 7.77 10.53 -11.38
CA ASP A 129 9.09 10.16 -11.93
C ASP A 129 9.00 9.16 -13.09
N GLY A 130 7.80 8.91 -13.58
CA GLY A 130 7.56 7.96 -14.64
C GLY A 130 7.58 8.51 -16.06
#